data_cd7e89da83e9ae1293118c10c10ea641
#
_entry.id   cd7e89da83e9ae1293118c10c10ea641
#
_cell.length_a   1.000
_cell.length_b   1.000
_cell.length_c   1.000
_cell.angle_alpha   90.00
_cell.angle_beta   90.00
_cell.angle_gamma   90.00
#
_symmetry.space_group_name_H-M   'P 1'
#
loop_
_entity.id
_entity.type
_entity.pdbx_description
1 polymer ?
#
loop_
_entity_poly.entity_id
_entity_poly.type
_entity_poly.pdbx_seq_one_letter_code
_entity_poly.pdbx_strand_id
1 'polypeptide(L)'
;MIVHIIILTIIVVICNIWRYNREKDSDDYGPNIEPEPKNNEVNGTNMEETISTRQLALRTIENIGSEPKYDEAGRIQFEYQGIVFVMEADNECLFVNLIWPWCHSFSKFDIDEFARVRQVVNEVNLRDTLSVVYTISDSDDVALHIKTNFLLVPEIKEVEGYLKLILNSFFRTARMLELEIEKCRMQECEQQV
;
A
#
# COMPACT_ATOMS: atom_id res chain seq x y z
N MET A 1 -18.49 -27.72 -6.87
CA MET A 1 -19.42 -26.67 -6.42
C MET A 1 -19.47 -26.51 -4.91
N ILE A 2 -19.73 -27.56 -4.13
CA ILE A 2 -19.82 -27.50 -2.64
C ILE A 2 -18.51 -27.01 -1.99
N VAL A 3 -17.33 -27.46 -2.44
CA VAL A 3 -16.02 -27.07 -1.89
C VAL A 3 -15.76 -25.57 -2.07
N HIS A 4 -16.14 -24.97 -3.20
CA HIS A 4 -15.98 -23.54 -3.45
C HIS A 4 -16.87 -22.70 -2.54
N ILE A 5 -18.08 -23.16 -2.24
CA ILE A 5 -18.98 -22.48 -1.30
C ILE A 5 -18.41 -22.50 0.12
N ILE A 6 -17.83 -23.63 0.54
CA ILE A 6 -17.21 -23.76 1.87
C ILE A 6 -15.99 -22.82 1.99
N ILE A 7 -15.13 -22.75 0.98
CA ILE A 7 -13.96 -21.87 0.97
C ILE A 7 -14.40 -20.40 1.04
N LEU A 8 -15.39 -19.98 0.25
CA LEU A 8 -15.93 -18.62 0.29
C LEU A 8 -16.53 -18.28 1.65
N THR A 9 -17.25 -19.22 2.27
CA THR A 9 -17.83 -19.02 3.61
C THR A 9 -16.74 -18.85 4.68
N ILE A 10 -15.67 -19.63 4.62
CA ILE A 10 -14.53 -19.53 5.54
C ILE A 10 -13.84 -18.17 5.37
N ILE A 11 -13.61 -17.70 4.15
CA ILE A 11 -12.99 -16.39 3.88
C ILE A 11 -13.85 -15.26 4.44
N VAL A 12 -15.17 -15.30 4.24
CA VAL A 12 -16.10 -14.29 4.78
C VAL A 12 -16.08 -14.27 6.31
N VAL A 13 -16.03 -15.44 6.95
CA VAL A 13 -15.97 -15.56 8.41
C VAL A 13 -14.65 -14.99 8.94
N ILE A 14 -13.52 -15.31 8.31
CA ILE A 14 -12.20 -14.78 8.70
C ILE A 14 -12.17 -13.26 8.54
N CYS A 15 -12.66 -12.71 7.44
CA CYS A 15 -12.75 -11.27 7.22
C CYS A 15 -13.63 -10.56 8.26
N ASN A 16 -14.76 -11.16 8.65
CA ASN A 16 -15.64 -10.60 9.68
C ASN A 16 -15.02 -10.66 11.08
N ILE A 17 -14.30 -11.74 11.42
CA ILE A 17 -13.57 -11.84 12.70
C ILE A 17 -12.46 -10.78 12.76
N TRP A 18 -11.71 -10.59 11.67
CA TRP A 18 -10.66 -9.60 11.59
C TRP A 18 -11.21 -8.17 11.71
N ARG A 19 -12.35 -7.88 11.08
CA ARG A 19 -13.05 -6.60 11.18
C ARG A 19 -13.57 -6.34 12.60
N TYR A 20 -14.16 -7.34 13.24
CA TYR A 20 -14.67 -7.27 14.61
C TYR A 20 -13.54 -6.99 15.62
N ASN A 21 -12.39 -7.65 15.49
CA ASN A 21 -11.24 -7.40 16.35
C ASN A 21 -10.67 -5.99 16.16
N ARG A 22 -10.66 -5.47 14.93
CA ARG A 22 -10.19 -4.11 14.64
C ARG A 22 -11.11 -3.02 15.22
N GLU A 23 -12.43 -3.24 15.24
CA GLU A 23 -13.40 -2.32 15.84
C GLU A 23 -13.32 -2.32 17.38
N LYS A 24 -12.92 -3.43 18.00
CA LYS A 24 -12.82 -3.57 19.45
C LYS A 24 -11.58 -2.87 20.03
N ASP A 25 -10.49 -2.80 19.24
CA ASP A 25 -9.25 -2.13 19.67
C ASP A 25 -9.34 -0.59 19.61
N SER A 26 -10.39 -0.03 18.98
CA SER A 26 -10.60 1.42 18.87
C SER A 26 -11.32 2.05 20.05
N ASP A 27 -11.93 1.27 20.95
CA ASP A 27 -12.78 1.79 22.03
C ASP A 27 -12.08 1.90 23.41
N ASP A 28 -10.78 1.56 23.53
CA ASP A 28 -10.06 1.52 24.81
C ASP A 28 -8.97 2.60 24.96
N TYR A 29 -9.23 3.84 24.50
CA TYR A 29 -8.41 5.00 24.86
C TYR A 29 -9.12 5.90 25.87
N GLY A 30 -9.14 5.44 27.14
CA GLY A 30 -9.38 6.30 28.31
C GLY A 30 -8.08 7.01 28.73
N PRO A 31 -8.15 8.22 29.34
CA PRO A 31 -6.97 8.99 29.71
C PRO A 31 -6.19 8.32 30.84
N ASN A 32 -5.00 7.80 30.54
CA ASN A 32 -4.08 7.27 31.54
C ASN A 32 -3.29 8.41 32.19
N ILE A 33 -3.50 8.53 33.49
CA ILE A 33 -2.76 9.36 34.45
C ILE A 33 -1.34 8.77 34.56
N GLU A 34 -0.33 9.60 34.30
CA GLU A 34 1.08 9.28 34.52
C GLU A 34 1.39 8.99 36.00
N PRO A 35 2.13 7.94 36.35
CA PRO A 35 2.81 7.83 37.62
C PRO A 35 4.23 8.41 37.54
N GLU A 36 4.60 9.21 38.52
CA GLU A 36 5.91 9.84 38.69
C GLU A 36 7.09 8.87 38.69
N PRO A 37 8.28 9.30 38.18
CA PRO A 37 9.46 8.44 38.06
C PRO A 37 10.11 8.19 39.42
N LYS A 38 10.17 6.93 39.83
CA LYS A 38 11.08 6.49 40.91
C LYS A 38 12.47 6.28 40.32
N ASN A 39 13.42 7.12 40.77
CA ASN A 39 14.85 6.93 40.56
C ASN A 39 15.29 5.54 41.04
N ASN A 40 15.72 4.69 40.12
CA ASN A 40 16.63 3.58 40.41
C ASN A 40 17.79 3.65 39.43
N GLU A 41 18.96 4.01 39.95
CA GLU A 41 20.22 3.78 39.26
C GLU A 41 20.42 2.29 39.06
N VAL A 42 20.46 1.86 37.78
CA VAL A 42 20.96 0.54 37.40
C VAL A 42 21.82 0.66 36.15
N ASN A 43 23.07 0.42 36.34
CA ASN A 43 24.14 -0.05 35.46
C ASN A 43 23.85 -0.10 33.96
N GLY A 44 24.77 0.57 33.21
CA GLY A 44 24.84 0.58 31.76
C GLY A 44 24.90 -0.84 31.15
N THR A 45 23.79 -1.19 30.57
CA THR A 45 23.75 -2.14 29.45
C THR A 45 23.36 -1.31 28.23
N ASN A 46 24.18 -1.27 27.20
CA ASN A 46 23.85 -0.69 25.91
C ASN A 46 22.56 -1.39 25.41
N MET A 47 21.40 -0.83 25.71
CA MET A 47 20.20 -1.14 24.97
C MET A 47 20.43 -0.55 23.58
N GLU A 48 20.71 -1.40 22.60
CA GLU A 48 20.51 -1.06 21.20
C GLU A 48 19.05 -0.56 21.12
N GLU A 49 18.90 0.72 20.88
CA GLU A 49 17.59 1.37 20.70
C GLU A 49 16.96 0.71 19.46
N THR A 50 16.06 -0.23 19.67
CA THR A 50 15.36 -0.93 18.57
C THR A 50 14.52 0.11 17.83
N ILE A 51 15.02 0.52 16.67
CA ILE A 51 14.30 1.47 15.81
C ILE A 51 12.96 0.86 15.39
N SER A 52 11.86 1.57 15.59
CA SER A 52 10.54 1.09 15.17
C SER A 52 10.40 1.11 13.64
N THR A 53 9.49 0.28 13.10
CA THR A 53 9.23 0.20 11.64
C THR A 53 8.87 1.57 11.07
N ARG A 54 8.06 2.36 11.77
CA ARG A 54 7.69 3.72 11.35
C ARG A 54 8.88 4.67 11.33
N GLN A 55 9.74 4.62 12.35
CA GLN A 55 10.96 5.43 12.40
C GLN A 55 11.95 5.03 11.31
N LEU A 56 12.10 3.72 11.05
CA LEU A 56 12.92 3.22 9.96
C LEU A 56 12.39 3.70 8.60
N ALA A 57 11.06 3.65 8.38
CA ALA A 57 10.42 4.14 7.17
C ALA A 57 10.72 5.63 6.94
N LEU A 58 10.50 6.48 7.94
CA LEU A 58 10.78 7.92 7.86
C LEU A 58 12.24 8.19 7.50
N ARG A 59 13.18 7.60 8.27
CA ARG A 59 14.62 7.76 8.02
C ARG A 59 15.01 7.30 6.62
N THR A 60 14.47 6.16 6.15
CA THR A 60 14.79 5.64 4.81
C THR A 60 14.26 6.56 3.71
N ILE A 61 13.06 7.14 3.87
CA ILE A 61 12.48 8.10 2.94
C ILE A 61 13.34 9.38 2.89
N GLU A 62 13.76 9.92 4.04
CA GLU A 62 14.66 11.07 4.11
C GLU A 62 16.01 10.79 3.43
N ASN A 63 16.59 9.62 3.69
CA ASN A 63 17.89 9.22 3.13
C ASN A 63 17.86 9.02 1.61
N ILE A 64 16.71 8.70 1.02
CA ILE A 64 16.59 8.66 -0.45
C ILE A 64 16.38 10.05 -1.08
N GLY A 65 16.33 11.10 -0.26
CA GLY A 65 16.20 12.49 -0.68
C GLY A 65 14.75 12.98 -0.80
N SER A 66 13.79 12.29 -0.20
CA SER A 66 12.39 12.68 -0.16
C SER A 66 12.02 13.28 1.19
N GLU A 67 11.04 14.18 1.24
CA GLU A 67 10.52 14.81 2.45
C GLU A 67 9.22 14.11 2.89
N PRO A 68 9.23 13.30 3.98
CA PRO A 68 8.02 12.65 4.45
C PRO A 68 7.10 13.64 5.18
N LYS A 69 5.79 13.52 4.93
CA LYS A 69 4.73 14.27 5.61
C LYS A 69 3.65 13.29 6.06
N TYR A 70 2.88 13.68 7.06
CA TYR A 70 1.71 12.90 7.47
C TYR A 70 0.46 13.45 6.77
N ASP A 71 -0.36 12.55 6.24
CA ASP A 71 -1.70 12.88 5.79
C ASP A 71 -2.70 12.92 6.98
N GLU A 72 -3.95 13.29 6.71
CA GLU A 72 -5.01 13.38 7.72
C GLU A 72 -5.31 12.05 8.43
N ALA A 73 -5.01 10.92 7.79
CA ALA A 73 -5.17 9.58 8.34
C ALA A 73 -3.90 9.09 9.08
N GLY A 74 -2.86 9.94 9.22
CA GLY A 74 -1.61 9.61 9.89
C GLY A 74 -0.68 8.69 9.10
N ARG A 75 -0.92 8.53 7.77
CA ARG A 75 -0.05 7.78 6.86
C ARG A 75 1.10 8.66 6.41
N ILE A 76 2.22 8.06 6.05
CA ILE A 76 3.41 8.78 5.56
C ILE A 76 3.22 9.05 4.07
N GLN A 77 3.16 10.32 3.69
CA GLN A 77 3.12 10.77 2.30
C GLN A 77 4.48 11.35 1.91
N PHE A 78 5.00 11.00 0.75
CA PHE A 78 6.25 11.54 0.22
C PHE A 78 6.27 11.55 -1.30
N GLU A 79 7.12 12.40 -1.87
CA GLU A 79 7.31 12.49 -3.32
C GLU A 79 8.60 11.79 -3.74
N TYR A 80 8.53 10.97 -4.79
CA TYR A 80 9.70 10.35 -5.42
C TYR A 80 9.57 10.44 -6.94
N GLN A 81 10.56 11.08 -7.59
CA GLN A 81 10.57 11.32 -9.04
C GLN A 81 9.28 11.98 -9.59
N GLY A 82 8.74 12.97 -8.86
CA GLY A 82 7.54 13.71 -9.26
C GLY A 82 6.22 13.00 -8.97
N ILE A 83 6.27 11.84 -8.33
CA ILE A 83 5.08 11.04 -7.97
C ILE A 83 4.91 11.01 -6.47
N VAL A 84 3.68 11.25 -6.02
CA VAL A 84 3.30 11.15 -4.61
C VAL A 84 2.97 9.71 -4.26
N PHE A 85 3.65 9.19 -3.25
CA PHE A 85 3.42 7.87 -2.66
C PHE A 85 2.84 8.01 -1.26
N VAL A 86 2.05 7.02 -0.84
CA VAL A 86 1.51 6.88 0.51
C VAL A 86 2.02 5.58 1.10
N MET A 87 2.66 5.66 2.27
CA MET A 87 3.16 4.50 3.02
C MET A 87 2.44 4.38 4.35
N GLU A 88 1.90 3.20 4.61
CA GLU A 88 1.33 2.81 5.90
C GLU A 88 2.36 1.96 6.63
N ALA A 89 2.91 2.48 7.71
CA ALA A 89 3.90 1.81 8.56
C ALA A 89 3.38 1.81 10.01
N ASP A 90 3.19 0.61 10.54
CA ASP A 90 2.80 0.37 11.92
C ASP A 90 4.01 -0.14 12.72
N ASN A 91 4.18 0.36 13.96
CA ASN A 91 5.28 -0.07 14.82
C ASN A 91 5.17 -1.53 15.28
N GLU A 92 3.96 -2.07 15.28
CA GLU A 92 3.70 -3.47 15.66
C GLU A 92 3.81 -4.44 14.48
N CYS A 93 3.98 -3.92 13.26
CA CYS A 93 4.07 -4.70 12.04
C CYS A 93 5.39 -4.45 11.31
N LEU A 94 6.08 -5.54 10.95
CA LEU A 94 7.32 -5.47 10.17
C LEU A 94 7.08 -5.23 8.67
N PHE A 95 5.83 -5.38 8.23
CA PHE A 95 5.44 -5.13 6.84
C PHE A 95 4.84 -3.74 6.73
N VAL A 96 5.27 -3.01 5.71
CA VAL A 96 4.70 -1.73 5.32
C VAL A 96 3.90 -1.89 4.03
N ASN A 97 2.81 -1.14 3.92
CA ASN A 97 2.02 -1.04 2.70
C ASN A 97 2.40 0.25 1.98
N LEU A 98 2.79 0.14 0.71
CA LEU A 98 3.14 1.28 -0.15
C LEU A 98 2.15 1.37 -1.31
N ILE A 99 1.66 2.58 -1.56
CA ILE A 99 0.61 2.85 -2.54
C ILE A 99 1.05 4.02 -3.42
N TRP A 100 0.91 3.86 -4.73
CA TRP A 100 0.82 4.97 -5.68
C TRP A 100 -0.66 5.20 -5.99
N PRO A 101 -1.30 6.20 -5.37
CA PRO A 101 -2.69 6.50 -5.61
C PRO A 101 -2.89 7.20 -6.96
N TRP A 102 -4.04 6.97 -7.60
CA TRP A 102 -4.47 7.67 -8.80
C TRP A 102 -3.48 7.61 -9.97
N CYS A 103 -2.82 6.45 -10.17
CA CYS A 103 -1.89 6.29 -11.28
C CYS A 103 -2.58 6.37 -12.66
N HIS A 104 -3.88 6.12 -12.72
CA HIS A 104 -4.75 6.29 -13.88
C HIS A 104 -6.19 6.53 -13.43
N SER A 105 -6.99 7.29 -14.20
CA SER A 105 -8.41 7.48 -13.89
C SER A 105 -9.24 7.69 -15.17
N PHE A 106 -10.51 7.30 -15.08
CA PHE A 106 -11.49 7.46 -16.15
C PHE A 106 -12.90 7.47 -15.57
N SER A 107 -13.91 7.94 -16.37
CA SER A 107 -15.29 7.97 -15.91
C SER A 107 -15.87 6.55 -15.78
N LYS A 108 -16.58 6.26 -14.69
CA LYS A 108 -17.28 4.99 -14.52
C LYS A 108 -18.37 4.73 -15.57
N PHE A 109 -18.82 5.77 -16.28
CA PHE A 109 -19.81 5.67 -17.35
C PHE A 109 -19.19 5.28 -18.70
N ASP A 110 -17.84 5.29 -18.80
CA ASP A 110 -17.14 4.74 -19.96
C ASP A 110 -17.06 3.21 -19.81
N ILE A 111 -18.12 2.54 -20.26
CA ILE A 111 -18.28 1.09 -20.08
C ILE A 111 -17.20 0.32 -20.85
N ASP A 112 -16.83 0.80 -22.04
CA ASP A 112 -15.83 0.15 -22.88
C ASP A 112 -14.45 0.26 -22.25
N GLU A 113 -14.10 1.44 -21.74
CA GLU A 113 -12.84 1.65 -21.00
C GLU A 113 -12.82 0.81 -19.71
N PHE A 114 -13.94 0.76 -18.99
CA PHE A 114 -14.02 -0.02 -17.76
C PHE A 114 -13.82 -1.53 -18.02
N ALA A 115 -14.43 -2.06 -19.07
CA ALA A 115 -14.29 -3.47 -19.46
C ALA A 115 -12.84 -3.79 -19.84
N ARG A 116 -12.20 -2.93 -20.65
CA ARG A 116 -10.82 -3.03 -21.09
C ARG A 116 -9.84 -2.98 -19.90
N VAL A 117 -9.95 -1.95 -19.07
CA VAL A 117 -9.09 -1.76 -17.91
C VAL A 117 -9.22 -2.94 -16.94
N ARG A 118 -10.43 -3.44 -16.68
CA ARG A 118 -10.63 -4.60 -15.81
C ARG A 118 -9.91 -5.84 -16.32
N GLN A 119 -9.93 -6.08 -17.64
CA GLN A 119 -9.18 -7.19 -18.24
C GLN A 119 -7.67 -6.99 -18.06
N VAL A 120 -7.17 -5.82 -18.44
CA VAL A 120 -5.73 -5.49 -18.34
C VAL A 120 -5.23 -5.56 -16.91
N VAL A 121 -5.96 -5.02 -15.94
CA VAL A 121 -5.61 -5.10 -14.51
C VAL A 121 -5.49 -6.55 -14.06
N ASN A 122 -6.41 -7.42 -14.47
CA ASN A 122 -6.32 -8.84 -14.13
C ASN A 122 -5.06 -9.50 -14.72
N GLU A 123 -4.73 -9.21 -15.98
CA GLU A 123 -3.52 -9.74 -16.64
C GLU A 123 -2.22 -9.21 -16.00
N VAL A 124 -2.17 -7.92 -15.66
CA VAL A 124 -1.03 -7.31 -14.98
C VAL A 124 -0.83 -7.96 -13.62
N ASN A 125 -1.90 -8.12 -12.83
CA ASN A 125 -1.84 -8.74 -11.50
C ASN A 125 -1.41 -10.23 -11.53
N LEU A 126 -1.57 -10.92 -12.66
CA LEU A 126 -1.09 -12.30 -12.84
C LEU A 126 0.41 -12.37 -13.18
N ARG A 127 0.99 -11.28 -13.69
CA ARG A 127 2.37 -11.26 -14.21
C ARG A 127 3.34 -10.45 -13.36
N ASP A 128 2.84 -9.48 -12.59
CA ASP A 128 3.67 -8.60 -11.77
C ASP A 128 3.59 -8.97 -10.29
N THR A 129 4.59 -8.53 -9.53
CA THR A 129 4.65 -8.66 -8.07
C THR A 129 3.86 -7.58 -7.35
N LEU A 130 3.61 -6.44 -8.01
CA LEU A 130 2.76 -5.38 -7.49
C LEU A 130 1.30 -5.64 -7.87
N SER A 131 0.38 -5.16 -7.05
CA SER A 131 -1.06 -5.27 -7.31
C SER A 131 -1.62 -3.96 -7.81
N VAL A 132 -2.38 -4.01 -8.90
CA VAL A 132 -3.21 -2.90 -9.37
C VAL A 132 -4.63 -3.10 -8.86
N VAL A 133 -5.16 -2.11 -8.17
CA VAL A 133 -6.53 -2.11 -7.64
C VAL A 133 -7.26 -0.87 -8.13
N TYR A 134 -8.58 -0.88 -8.14
CA TYR A 134 -9.37 0.32 -8.48
C TYR A 134 -10.37 0.65 -7.39
N THR A 135 -10.68 1.93 -7.27
CA THR A 135 -11.75 2.48 -6.45
C THR A 135 -12.65 3.34 -7.31
N ILE A 136 -13.88 3.53 -6.87
CA ILE A 136 -14.81 4.49 -7.49
C ILE A 136 -14.93 5.65 -6.52
N SER A 137 -14.64 6.86 -6.99
CA SER A 137 -14.75 8.08 -6.20
C SER A 137 -16.19 8.59 -6.13
N ASP A 138 -16.43 9.53 -5.23
CA ASP A 138 -17.74 10.21 -5.12
C ASP A 138 -18.06 11.06 -6.36
N SER A 139 -17.04 11.43 -7.15
CA SER A 139 -17.17 12.11 -8.45
C SER A 139 -17.48 11.19 -9.62
N ASP A 140 -17.76 9.92 -9.35
CA ASP A 140 -18.05 8.90 -10.35
C ASP A 140 -16.86 8.52 -11.27
N ASP A 141 -15.64 8.83 -10.83
CA ASP A 141 -14.42 8.41 -11.51
C ASP A 141 -13.91 7.07 -10.95
N VAL A 142 -13.48 6.20 -11.85
CA VAL A 142 -12.70 5.02 -11.50
C VAL A 142 -11.24 5.43 -11.42
N ALA A 143 -10.61 5.22 -10.25
CA ALA A 143 -9.21 5.48 -10.01
C ALA A 143 -8.43 4.18 -9.86
N LEU A 144 -7.30 4.05 -10.56
CA LEU A 144 -6.38 2.94 -10.40
C LEU A 144 -5.29 3.31 -9.41
N HIS A 145 -4.95 2.36 -8.56
CA HIS A 145 -3.87 2.47 -7.58
C HIS A 145 -2.95 1.27 -7.73
N ILE A 146 -1.64 1.51 -7.71
CA ILE A 146 -0.65 0.44 -7.63
C ILE A 146 -0.24 0.32 -6.17
N LYS A 147 -0.15 -0.89 -5.64
CA LYS A 147 0.22 -1.13 -4.26
C LYS A 147 1.06 -2.39 -4.07
N THR A 148 1.82 -2.41 -2.99
CA THR A 148 2.54 -3.60 -2.53
C THR A 148 2.74 -3.57 -1.03
N ASN A 149 2.89 -4.75 -0.44
CA ASN A 149 3.37 -4.91 0.93
C ASN A 149 4.79 -5.47 0.88
N PHE A 150 5.68 -4.93 1.69
CA PHE A 150 7.05 -5.43 1.77
C PHE A 150 7.58 -5.35 3.20
N LEU A 151 8.53 -6.20 3.51
CA LEU A 151 9.20 -6.22 4.81
C LEU A 151 10.11 -5.01 4.94
N LEU A 152 10.05 -4.31 6.08
CA LEU A 152 10.95 -3.21 6.39
C LEU A 152 11.52 -3.38 7.80
N VAL A 153 12.75 -3.88 7.87
CA VAL A 153 13.45 -4.20 9.13
C VAL A 153 14.90 -3.67 9.09
N PRO A 154 15.49 -3.35 10.24
CA PRO A 154 16.86 -2.80 10.32
C PRO A 154 17.95 -3.72 9.75
N GLU A 155 17.71 -5.01 9.71
CA GLU A 155 18.66 -6.03 9.22
C GLU A 155 18.82 -6.02 7.69
N ILE A 156 17.95 -5.28 6.97
CA ILE A 156 18.10 -5.13 5.51
C ILE A 156 19.33 -4.28 5.23
N LYS A 157 20.33 -4.90 4.59
CA LYS A 157 21.50 -4.18 4.11
C LYS A 157 21.05 -3.22 2.99
N GLU A 158 21.56 -1.99 3.04
CA GLU A 158 21.24 -0.97 2.01
C GLU A 158 19.72 -0.75 1.86
N VAL A 159 19.03 -0.50 2.98
CA VAL A 159 17.59 -0.32 3.03
C VAL A 159 17.08 0.78 2.07
N GLU A 160 17.88 1.82 1.82
CA GLU A 160 17.61 2.86 0.84
C GLU A 160 17.60 2.33 -0.60
N GLY A 161 18.57 1.48 -0.92
CA GLY A 161 18.64 0.78 -2.21
C GLY A 161 17.46 -0.15 -2.41
N TYR A 162 17.06 -0.86 -1.36
CA TYR A 162 15.89 -1.73 -1.34
C TYR A 162 14.59 -0.94 -1.58
N LEU A 163 14.38 0.19 -0.87
CA LEU A 163 13.21 1.04 -1.08
C LEU A 163 13.18 1.60 -2.52
N LYS A 164 14.32 2.09 -3.04
CA LYS A 164 14.42 2.56 -4.42
C LYS A 164 14.08 1.47 -5.45
N LEU A 165 14.49 0.23 -5.22
CA LEU A 165 14.15 -0.90 -6.08
C LEU A 165 12.63 -1.13 -6.13
N ILE A 166 11.97 -1.08 -4.96
CA ILE A 166 10.51 -1.20 -4.86
C ILE A 166 9.83 -0.04 -5.58
N LEU A 167 10.23 1.21 -5.31
CA LEU A 167 9.68 2.41 -5.97
C LEU A 167 9.82 2.33 -7.50
N ASN A 168 10.98 1.92 -8.01
CA ASN A 168 11.19 1.73 -9.44
C ASN A 168 10.29 0.65 -10.06
N SER A 169 9.87 -0.35 -9.28
CA SER A 169 8.93 -1.37 -9.74
C SER A 169 7.54 -0.77 -9.99
N PHE A 170 7.13 0.25 -9.23
CA PHE A 170 5.87 0.96 -9.47
C PHE A 170 5.85 1.64 -10.85
N PHE A 171 6.93 2.32 -11.25
CA PHE A 171 7.03 2.95 -12.57
C PHE A 171 6.97 1.92 -13.69
N ARG A 172 7.60 0.75 -13.51
CA ARG A 172 7.54 -0.34 -14.47
C ARG A 172 6.11 -0.87 -14.61
N THR A 173 5.42 -1.10 -13.49
CA THR A 173 4.03 -1.60 -13.48
C THR A 173 3.08 -0.59 -14.11
N ALA A 174 3.21 0.71 -13.79
CA ALA A 174 2.40 1.77 -14.39
C ALA A 174 2.59 1.82 -15.92
N ARG A 175 3.84 1.77 -16.39
CA ARG A 175 4.14 1.74 -17.82
C ARG A 175 3.57 0.50 -18.51
N MET A 176 3.67 -0.66 -17.89
CA MET A 176 3.10 -1.91 -18.42
C MET A 176 1.57 -1.79 -18.53
N LEU A 177 0.92 -1.24 -17.49
CA LEU A 177 -0.52 -1.00 -17.49
C LEU A 177 -0.97 -0.11 -18.65
N GLU A 178 -0.31 1.03 -18.85
CA GLU A 178 -0.59 1.96 -19.95
C GLU A 178 -0.44 1.29 -21.33
N LEU A 179 0.67 0.58 -21.54
CA LEU A 179 0.95 -0.09 -22.81
C LEU A 179 -0.08 -1.19 -23.13
N GLU A 180 -0.51 -1.96 -22.15
CA GLU A 180 -1.51 -3.02 -22.39
C GLU A 180 -2.91 -2.43 -22.60
N ILE A 181 -3.29 -1.33 -21.92
CA ILE A 181 -4.54 -0.62 -22.19
C ILE A 181 -4.55 -0.10 -23.64
N GLU A 182 -3.48 0.56 -24.08
CA GLU A 182 -3.39 1.11 -25.42
C GLU A 182 -3.42 0.02 -26.49
N LYS A 183 -2.73 -1.08 -26.26
CA LYS A 183 -2.76 -2.25 -27.15
C LYS A 183 -4.18 -2.81 -27.31
N CYS A 184 -4.95 -2.91 -26.22
CA CYS A 184 -6.34 -3.36 -26.29
C CYS A 184 -7.19 -2.39 -27.12
N ARG A 185 -7.02 -1.07 -26.95
CA ARG A 185 -7.71 -0.05 -27.76
C ARG A 185 -7.42 -0.20 -29.25
N MET A 186 -6.16 -0.42 -29.63
CA MET A 186 -5.77 -0.61 -31.03
C MET A 186 -6.42 -1.87 -31.63
N GLN A 187 -6.43 -2.99 -30.89
CA GLN A 187 -7.04 -4.24 -31.34
C GLN A 187 -8.57 -4.14 -31.56
N GLU A 188 -9.26 -3.39 -30.68
CA GLU A 188 -10.70 -3.14 -30.84
C GLU A 188 -11.01 -2.29 -32.08
N CYS A 189 -10.19 -1.29 -32.38
CA CYS A 189 -10.33 -0.47 -33.57
C CYS A 189 -10.13 -1.31 -34.88
N GLU A 190 -9.20 -2.26 -34.89
CA GLU A 190 -8.95 -3.15 -36.04
C GLU A 190 -10.11 -4.14 -36.30
N GLN A 191 -10.85 -4.53 -35.25
CA GLN A 191 -12.00 -5.46 -35.39
C GLN A 191 -13.30 -4.78 -35.88
N GLN A 192 -13.35 -3.44 -35.85
CA GLN A 192 -14.51 -2.64 -36.28
C GLN A 192 -14.43 -2.21 -37.76
N VAL A 193 -13.34 -2.51 -38.45
CA VAL A 193 -13.13 -2.23 -39.89
C VAL A 193 -13.35 -3.47 -40.73
#